data_25e1a998495e605c22c3a99d5403320a
#
_entry.id   25e1a998495e605c22c3a99d5403320a
#
_cell.length_a   1.000
_cell.length_b   1.000
_cell.length_c   1.000
_cell.angle_alpha   90.00
_cell.angle_beta   90.00
_cell.angle_gamma   90.00
#
_symmetry.space_group_name_H-M   'P 1'
#
loop_
_entity.id
_entity.type
_entity.pdbx_description
1 polymer ?
#
loop_
_entity_poly.entity_id
_entity_poly.type
_entity_poly.pdbx_seq_one_letter_code
_entity_poly.pdbx_strand_id
1 'polypeptide(L)'
;KLPIGDLATQYFADRDIFCAGRVPADDLQRVVQAVGGSIQSTVSDLDPARHLGTCGLFEECQVGGERFNLFTECEGAKSATVILRGGAEQMMAEIERSFHDAIMIVKRAIQNHDVVAGGGAIEMELSKMLRAHARTIQGKQQMILSAYAKALEIVPRQLADNAGFDATDLLN
;
A
#
# COMPACT_ATOMS: atom_id res chain seq x y z
N LYS A 1 -11.78 12.36 -15.37
CA LYS A 1 -10.34 12.53 -15.68
C LYS A 1 -10.06 13.78 -16.53
N LEU A 2 -10.99 14.21 -17.38
CA LEU A 2 -10.89 15.41 -18.20
C LEU A 2 -11.48 16.64 -17.48
N PRO A 3 -11.12 17.87 -17.88
CA PRO A 3 -11.77 19.07 -17.37
C PRO A 3 -13.25 19.09 -17.78
N ILE A 4 -14.07 19.70 -16.96
CA ILE A 4 -15.47 19.98 -17.28
C ILE A 4 -15.53 21.38 -17.88
N GLY A 5 -16.21 21.55 -19.00
CA GLY A 5 -16.37 22.86 -19.65
C GLY A 5 -17.31 23.78 -18.85
N ASP A 6 -17.12 25.09 -19.00
CA ASP A 6 -17.84 26.12 -18.23
C ASP A 6 -19.36 26.00 -18.37
N LEU A 7 -19.85 25.68 -19.56
CA LEU A 7 -21.27 25.50 -19.83
C LEU A 7 -21.88 24.32 -19.06
N ALA A 8 -21.13 23.21 -18.97
CA ALA A 8 -21.56 22.06 -18.21
C ALA A 8 -21.50 22.34 -16.71
N THR A 9 -20.48 23.06 -16.25
CA THR A 9 -20.35 23.47 -14.85
C THR A 9 -21.52 24.35 -14.43
N GLN A 10 -21.90 25.31 -15.26
CA GLN A 10 -23.07 26.17 -15.01
C GLN A 10 -24.36 25.34 -14.97
N TYR A 11 -24.54 24.41 -15.89
CA TYR A 11 -25.71 23.53 -15.92
C TYR A 11 -25.87 22.71 -14.64
N PHE A 12 -24.79 22.23 -14.07
CA PHE A 12 -24.79 21.51 -12.79
C PHE A 12 -25.05 22.46 -11.61
N ALA A 13 -24.41 23.64 -11.60
CA ALA A 13 -24.60 24.63 -10.56
C ALA A 13 -26.05 25.12 -10.45
N ASP A 14 -26.72 25.36 -11.59
CA ASP A 14 -28.12 25.78 -11.64
C ASP A 14 -29.10 24.74 -11.08
N ARG A 15 -28.62 23.51 -10.84
CA ARG A 15 -29.40 22.38 -10.33
C ARG A 15 -28.92 21.87 -8.98
N ASP A 16 -28.07 22.62 -8.31
CA ASP A 16 -27.41 22.23 -7.05
C ASP A 16 -26.72 20.83 -7.12
N ILE A 17 -26.15 20.51 -8.29
CA ILE A 17 -25.40 19.27 -8.50
C ILE A 17 -23.93 19.57 -8.44
N PHE A 18 -23.23 18.97 -7.47
CA PHE A 18 -21.78 19.04 -7.38
C PHE A 18 -21.13 18.34 -8.58
N CYS A 19 -20.11 18.95 -9.14
CA CYS A 19 -19.29 18.35 -10.19
C CYS A 19 -17.81 18.69 -9.99
N ALA A 20 -16.95 17.70 -10.18
CA ALA A 20 -15.51 17.87 -10.11
C ALA A 20 -14.85 17.33 -11.38
N GLY A 21 -14.03 18.15 -12.03
CA GLY A 21 -13.18 17.75 -13.14
C GLY A 21 -11.76 17.46 -12.72
N ARG A 22 -10.97 16.84 -13.59
CA ARG A 22 -9.54 16.53 -13.40
C ARG A 22 -9.22 15.65 -12.18
N VAL A 23 -10.18 14.87 -11.73
CA VAL A 23 -9.99 13.94 -10.62
C VAL A 23 -9.02 12.84 -11.04
N PRO A 24 -7.97 12.54 -10.26
CA PRO A 24 -7.06 11.43 -10.50
C PRO A 24 -7.79 10.09 -10.56
N ALA A 25 -7.26 9.14 -11.33
CA ALA A 25 -7.92 7.84 -11.50
C ALA A 25 -7.98 7.05 -10.19
N ASP A 26 -6.94 7.16 -9.37
CA ASP A 26 -6.86 6.48 -8.07
C ASP A 26 -7.90 7.02 -7.08
N ASP A 27 -8.11 8.34 -7.07
CA ASP A 27 -9.13 8.96 -6.22
C ASP A 27 -10.54 8.58 -6.67
N LEU A 28 -10.80 8.53 -7.98
CA LEU A 28 -12.07 8.02 -8.50
C LEU A 28 -12.34 6.58 -8.05
N GLN A 29 -11.31 5.75 -8.08
CA GLN A 29 -11.43 4.35 -7.67
C GLN A 29 -11.70 4.24 -6.16
N ARG A 30 -11.05 5.07 -5.34
CA ARG A 30 -11.30 5.15 -3.89
C ARG A 30 -12.73 5.58 -3.59
N VAL A 31 -13.23 6.61 -4.29
CA VAL A 31 -14.62 7.06 -4.15
C VAL A 31 -15.60 5.94 -4.50
N VAL A 32 -15.39 5.24 -5.63
CA VAL A 32 -16.24 4.09 -6.00
C VAL A 32 -16.20 2.98 -4.96
N GLN A 33 -15.04 2.71 -4.36
CA GLN A 33 -14.92 1.72 -3.28
C GLN A 33 -15.67 2.14 -2.01
N ALA A 34 -15.79 3.44 -1.76
CA ALA A 34 -16.52 3.98 -0.62
C ALA A 34 -18.02 4.03 -0.85
N VAL A 35 -18.47 4.59 -1.98
CA VAL A 35 -19.88 4.88 -2.24
C VAL A 35 -20.60 3.80 -3.06
N GLY A 36 -19.83 2.86 -3.65
CA GLY A 36 -20.36 1.90 -4.64
C GLY A 36 -20.46 2.50 -6.03
N GLY A 37 -21.21 1.83 -6.91
CA GLY A 37 -21.34 2.26 -8.31
C GLY A 37 -20.18 1.79 -9.18
N SER A 38 -20.04 2.41 -10.35
CA SER A 38 -18.98 2.05 -11.30
C SER A 38 -18.54 3.24 -12.17
N ILE A 39 -17.26 3.26 -12.53
CA ILE A 39 -16.69 4.27 -13.41
C ILE A 39 -17.12 3.98 -14.85
N GLN A 40 -17.76 4.95 -15.48
CA GLN A 40 -18.21 4.82 -16.87
C GLN A 40 -17.34 5.67 -17.81
N SER A 41 -17.02 5.12 -18.96
CA SER A 41 -16.28 5.81 -20.02
C SER A 41 -17.19 6.50 -21.04
N THR A 42 -18.45 6.09 -21.10
CA THR A 42 -19.45 6.63 -22.02
C THR A 42 -20.74 6.96 -21.28
N VAL A 43 -21.51 7.90 -21.83
CA VAL A 43 -22.81 8.32 -21.27
C VAL A 43 -24.00 7.65 -21.94
N SER A 44 -23.74 6.78 -22.94
CA SER A 44 -24.80 6.26 -23.81
C SER A 44 -25.68 5.19 -23.16
N ASP A 45 -25.17 4.49 -22.15
CA ASP A 45 -25.86 3.35 -21.50
C ASP A 45 -25.83 3.48 -19.97
N LEU A 46 -26.16 4.66 -19.45
CA LEU A 46 -26.20 4.90 -18.01
C LEU A 46 -27.47 4.31 -17.40
N ASP A 47 -27.31 3.25 -16.62
CA ASP A 47 -28.36 2.71 -15.78
C ASP A 47 -28.14 3.18 -14.34
N PRO A 48 -29.03 4.03 -13.78
CA PRO A 48 -28.89 4.54 -12.42
C PRO A 48 -28.78 3.43 -11.36
N ALA A 49 -29.49 2.34 -11.54
CA ALA A 49 -29.48 1.24 -10.55
C ALA A 49 -28.15 0.48 -10.49
N ARG A 50 -27.39 0.49 -11.56
CA ARG A 50 -26.12 -0.24 -11.67
C ARG A 50 -24.88 0.63 -11.51
N HIS A 51 -24.98 1.89 -11.93
CA HIS A 51 -23.80 2.75 -12.09
C HIS A 51 -23.68 3.83 -11.03
N LEU A 52 -24.78 4.20 -10.35
CA LEU A 52 -24.73 5.16 -9.27
C LEU A 52 -24.36 4.50 -7.95
N GLY A 53 -23.55 5.21 -7.15
CA GLY A 53 -23.31 4.89 -5.75
C GLY A 53 -24.13 5.78 -4.82
N THR A 54 -24.06 5.52 -3.53
CA THR A 54 -24.75 6.26 -2.48
C THR A 54 -23.81 6.61 -1.35
N CYS A 55 -24.00 7.79 -0.76
CA CYS A 55 -23.37 8.15 0.52
C CYS A 55 -24.41 8.83 1.41
N GLY A 56 -24.23 8.73 2.72
CA GLY A 56 -25.13 9.38 3.66
C GLY A 56 -24.93 10.88 3.71
N LEU A 57 -23.68 11.33 3.67
CA LEU A 57 -23.33 12.74 3.70
C LEU A 57 -22.17 13.03 2.73
N PHE A 58 -22.41 14.05 1.89
CA PHE A 58 -21.34 14.68 1.08
C PHE A 58 -21.15 16.10 1.57
N GLU A 59 -19.92 16.48 1.85
CA GLU A 59 -19.59 17.86 2.25
C GLU A 59 -18.26 18.31 1.67
N GLU A 60 -18.15 19.61 1.39
CA GLU A 60 -16.88 20.26 1.11
C GLU A 60 -16.38 20.95 2.37
N CYS A 61 -15.23 20.54 2.86
CA CYS A 61 -14.62 21.14 4.04
C CYS A 61 -13.22 21.66 3.76
N GLN A 62 -12.83 22.69 4.50
CA GLN A 62 -11.48 23.23 4.45
C GLN A 62 -10.68 22.72 5.64
N VAL A 63 -9.56 22.06 5.35
CA VAL A 63 -8.63 21.55 6.36
C VAL A 63 -7.28 22.26 6.18
N GLY A 64 -6.99 23.22 7.04
CA GLY A 64 -5.83 24.09 6.84
C GLY A 64 -5.99 25.01 5.63
N GLY A 65 -5.03 24.96 4.71
CA GLY A 65 -5.06 25.72 3.45
C GLY A 65 -5.71 25.00 2.26
N GLU A 66 -6.14 23.75 2.44
CA GLU A 66 -6.65 22.90 1.36
C GLU A 66 -8.12 22.58 1.53
N ARG A 67 -8.82 22.39 0.40
CA ARG A 67 -10.20 21.96 0.37
C ARG A 67 -10.31 20.48 0.06
N PHE A 68 -11.18 19.81 0.82
CA PHE A 68 -11.46 18.40 0.68
C PHE A 68 -12.95 18.18 0.43
N ASN A 69 -13.24 17.25 -0.47
CA ASN A 69 -14.58 16.75 -0.70
C ASN A 69 -14.72 15.43 0.08
N LEU A 70 -15.54 15.42 1.11
CA LEU A 70 -15.73 14.29 2.01
C LEU A 70 -17.00 13.52 1.64
N PHE A 71 -16.85 12.21 1.51
CA PHE A 71 -17.95 11.26 1.38
C PHE A 71 -17.99 10.44 2.67
N THR A 72 -18.97 10.72 3.51
CA THR A 72 -19.12 10.08 4.83
C THR A 72 -20.42 9.32 4.92
N GLU A 73 -20.58 8.53 6.00
CA GLU A 73 -21.76 7.69 6.21
C GLU A 73 -22.05 6.75 5.03
N CYS A 74 -20.99 6.18 4.46
CA CYS A 74 -21.10 5.24 3.34
C CYS A 74 -21.35 3.83 3.89
N GLU A 75 -22.52 3.28 3.64
CA GLU A 75 -22.84 1.90 4.03
C GLU A 75 -22.00 0.90 3.24
N GLY A 76 -21.28 0.03 3.96
CA GLY A 76 -20.44 -0.99 3.34
C GLY A 76 -19.15 -0.46 2.69
N ALA A 77 -18.68 0.71 3.08
CA ALA A 77 -17.43 1.29 2.58
C ALA A 77 -16.24 0.32 2.76
N LYS A 78 -15.48 0.13 1.69
CA LYS A 78 -14.28 -0.72 1.66
C LYS A 78 -12.98 0.09 1.64
N SER A 79 -13.09 1.39 1.81
CA SER A 79 -11.96 2.32 1.82
C SER A 79 -12.10 3.31 2.98
N ALA A 80 -10.97 3.80 3.46
CA ALA A 80 -10.89 4.89 4.42
C ALA A 80 -9.76 5.82 4.01
N THR A 81 -9.91 7.12 4.32
CA THR A 81 -8.89 8.12 4.06
C THR A 81 -8.39 8.68 5.39
N VAL A 82 -7.08 8.72 5.56
CA VAL A 82 -6.42 9.32 6.71
C VAL A 82 -5.73 10.59 6.25
N ILE A 83 -6.12 11.73 6.82
CA ILE A 83 -5.47 13.02 6.53
C ILE A 83 -4.37 13.24 7.57
N LEU A 84 -3.13 13.26 7.11
CA LEU A 84 -1.98 13.57 7.94
C LEU A 84 -1.72 15.07 7.92
N ARG A 85 -1.54 15.67 9.08
CA ARG A 85 -1.29 17.11 9.23
C ARG A 85 -0.06 17.37 10.07
N GLY A 86 0.77 18.31 9.64
CA GLY A 86 1.99 18.68 10.38
C GLY A 86 2.61 19.96 9.84
N GLY A 87 3.60 20.48 10.58
CA GLY A 87 4.23 21.77 10.28
C GLY A 87 5.38 21.72 9.27
N ALA A 88 5.88 20.52 8.94
CA ALA A 88 7.02 20.36 8.02
C ALA A 88 6.76 19.21 7.04
N GLU A 89 6.98 19.46 5.77
CA GLU A 89 6.75 18.50 4.68
C GLU A 89 7.58 17.20 4.86
N GLN A 90 8.83 17.34 5.28
CA GLN A 90 9.71 16.19 5.54
C GLN A 90 9.19 15.30 6.67
N MET A 91 8.66 15.89 7.74
CA MET A 91 8.05 15.12 8.83
C MET A 91 6.78 14.42 8.39
N MET A 92 5.98 15.07 7.55
CA MET A 92 4.77 14.48 7.00
C MET A 92 5.08 13.27 6.12
N ALA A 93 6.09 13.36 5.27
CA ALA A 93 6.54 12.25 4.44
C ALA A 93 7.05 11.06 5.28
N GLU A 94 7.76 11.33 6.38
CA GLU A 94 8.22 10.28 7.29
C GLU A 94 7.06 9.63 8.06
N ILE A 95 6.08 10.42 8.50
CA ILE A 95 4.87 9.90 9.15
C ILE A 95 4.07 9.04 8.18
N GLU A 96 3.90 9.48 6.93
CA GLU A 96 3.21 8.71 5.88
C GLU A 96 3.88 7.36 5.66
N ARG A 97 5.22 7.34 5.52
CA ARG A 97 6.01 6.13 5.35
C ARG A 97 5.86 5.18 6.54
N SER A 98 6.02 5.69 7.75
CA SER A 98 5.90 4.90 8.99
C SER A 98 4.49 4.35 9.18
N PHE A 99 3.48 5.14 8.86
CA PHE A 99 2.08 4.73 8.92
C PHE A 99 1.77 3.64 7.89
N HIS A 100 2.30 3.78 6.67
CA HIS A 100 2.17 2.75 5.65
C HIS A 100 2.81 1.42 6.09
N ASP A 101 4.01 1.45 6.64
CA ASP A 101 4.72 0.27 7.15
C ASP A 101 3.92 -0.42 8.27
N ALA A 102 3.36 0.37 9.18
CA ALA A 102 2.51 -0.15 10.26
C ALA A 102 1.24 -0.85 9.72
N ILE A 103 0.56 -0.25 8.75
CA ILE A 103 -0.61 -0.88 8.09
C ILE A 103 -0.20 -2.18 7.40
N MET A 104 0.92 -2.19 6.70
CA MET A 104 1.37 -3.36 5.97
C MET A 104 1.75 -4.52 6.89
N ILE A 105 2.35 -4.26 8.05
CA ILE A 105 2.65 -5.33 9.00
C ILE A 105 1.38 -5.91 9.64
N VAL A 106 0.42 -5.07 9.98
CA VAL A 106 -0.89 -5.52 10.49
C VAL A 106 -1.62 -6.36 9.45
N LYS A 107 -1.64 -5.90 8.18
CA LYS A 107 -2.21 -6.67 7.07
C LYS A 107 -1.57 -8.07 6.96
N ARG A 108 -0.24 -8.14 7.03
CA ARG A 108 0.49 -9.42 6.98
C ARG A 108 0.17 -10.30 8.18
N ALA A 109 0.10 -9.75 9.38
CA ALA A 109 -0.26 -10.48 10.59
C ALA A 109 -1.68 -11.08 10.55
N ILE A 110 -2.62 -10.39 9.89
CA ILE A 110 -3.97 -10.92 9.67
C ILE A 110 -3.98 -12.03 8.62
N GLN A 111 -3.15 -11.91 7.58
CA GLN A 111 -3.09 -12.90 6.49
C GLN A 111 -2.28 -14.14 6.84
N ASN A 112 -1.21 -13.98 7.61
CA ASN A 112 -0.26 -15.03 7.97
C ASN A 112 -0.13 -15.08 9.49
N HIS A 113 -0.43 -16.23 10.06
CA HIS A 113 -0.35 -16.44 11.51
C HIS A 113 1.05 -16.88 11.97
N ASP A 114 1.88 -17.35 11.04
CA ASP A 114 3.23 -17.82 11.34
C ASP A 114 4.22 -16.66 11.30
N VAL A 115 5.15 -16.69 12.27
CA VAL A 115 6.24 -15.73 12.39
C VAL A 115 7.58 -16.45 12.45
N VAL A 116 8.60 -15.81 11.93
CA VAL A 116 9.99 -16.26 12.03
C VAL A 116 10.84 -15.21 12.72
N ALA A 117 11.97 -15.63 13.30
CA ALA A 117 12.90 -14.68 13.89
C ALA A 117 13.52 -13.77 12.81
N GLY A 118 13.67 -12.50 13.13
CA GLY A 118 14.33 -11.52 12.28
C GLY A 118 15.84 -11.51 12.42
N GLY A 119 16.48 -10.46 11.89
CA GLY A 119 17.94 -10.28 12.02
C GLY A 119 18.78 -11.21 11.15
N GLY A 120 18.20 -11.88 10.16
CA GLY A 120 18.90 -12.87 9.32
C GLY A 120 18.92 -14.29 9.90
N ALA A 121 18.18 -14.55 10.99
CA ALA A 121 18.15 -15.86 11.64
C ALA A 121 17.57 -16.94 10.73
N ILE A 122 16.50 -16.63 9.97
CA ILE A 122 15.90 -17.58 9.03
C ILE A 122 16.84 -17.88 7.86
N GLU A 123 17.56 -16.88 7.36
CA GLU A 123 18.54 -17.02 6.29
C GLU A 123 19.70 -17.94 6.72
N MET A 124 20.16 -17.82 7.96
CA MET A 124 21.19 -18.71 8.52
C MET A 124 20.69 -20.14 8.67
N GLU A 125 19.48 -20.34 9.17
CA GLU A 125 18.93 -21.70 9.32
C GLU A 125 18.68 -22.36 7.95
N LEU A 126 18.20 -21.59 6.97
CA LEU A 126 18.08 -22.07 5.59
C LEU A 126 19.44 -22.40 4.98
N SER A 127 20.45 -21.57 5.21
CA SER A 127 21.83 -21.88 4.77
C SER A 127 22.33 -23.21 5.35
N LYS A 128 22.16 -23.41 6.64
CA LYS A 128 22.53 -24.65 7.34
C LYS A 128 21.81 -25.87 6.75
N MET A 129 20.50 -25.78 6.54
CA MET A 129 19.72 -26.85 5.93
C MET A 129 20.16 -27.16 4.50
N LEU A 130 20.38 -26.11 3.68
CA LEU A 130 20.85 -26.27 2.29
C LEU A 130 22.24 -26.89 2.23
N ARG A 131 23.16 -26.51 3.11
CA ARG A 131 24.49 -27.13 3.19
C ARG A 131 24.42 -28.61 3.61
N ALA A 132 23.52 -28.94 4.54
CA ALA A 132 23.30 -30.33 4.93
C ALA A 132 22.74 -31.14 3.74
N HIS A 133 21.77 -30.58 3.02
CA HIS A 133 21.19 -31.22 1.83
C HIS A 133 22.20 -31.31 0.69
N ALA A 134 23.02 -30.31 0.46
CA ALA A 134 24.06 -30.32 -0.59
C ALA A 134 25.05 -31.48 -0.40
N ARG A 135 25.32 -31.94 0.84
CA ARG A 135 26.18 -33.08 1.09
C ARG A 135 25.59 -34.42 0.62
N THR A 136 24.28 -34.50 0.46
CA THR A 136 23.57 -35.69 -0.04
C THR A 136 23.50 -35.79 -1.56
N ILE A 137 23.84 -34.68 -2.26
CA ILE A 137 23.77 -34.58 -3.72
C ILE A 137 25.18 -34.61 -4.29
N GLN A 138 25.35 -35.30 -5.44
CA GLN A 138 26.63 -35.38 -6.14
C GLN A 138 26.71 -34.47 -7.36
N GLY A 139 27.90 -34.07 -7.71
CA GLY A 139 28.19 -33.34 -8.94
C GLY A 139 27.93 -31.82 -8.87
N LYS A 140 27.67 -31.20 -10.01
CA LYS A 140 27.57 -29.74 -10.14
C LYS A 140 26.46 -29.12 -9.28
N GLN A 141 25.39 -29.85 -9.05
CA GLN A 141 24.25 -29.38 -8.23
C GLN A 141 24.66 -29.12 -6.79
N GLN A 142 25.56 -29.91 -6.23
CA GLN A 142 26.13 -29.69 -4.89
C GLN A 142 26.81 -28.32 -4.80
N MET A 143 27.59 -27.97 -5.81
CA MET A 143 28.31 -26.69 -5.83
C MET A 143 27.33 -25.50 -5.91
N ILE A 144 26.29 -25.63 -6.74
CA ILE A 144 25.27 -24.59 -6.89
C ILE A 144 24.51 -24.38 -5.56
N LEU A 145 24.07 -25.46 -4.91
CA LEU A 145 23.39 -25.37 -3.62
C LEU A 145 24.29 -24.78 -2.53
N SER A 146 25.57 -25.14 -2.51
CA SER A 146 26.53 -24.58 -1.55
C SER A 146 26.76 -23.08 -1.79
N ALA A 147 26.82 -22.64 -3.06
CA ALA A 147 26.94 -21.22 -3.40
C ALA A 147 25.69 -20.44 -3.00
N TYR A 148 24.50 -21.00 -3.22
CA TYR A 148 23.23 -20.40 -2.81
C TYR A 148 23.12 -20.28 -1.29
N ALA A 149 23.47 -21.33 -0.55
CA ALA A 149 23.52 -21.32 0.90
C ALA A 149 24.45 -20.21 1.42
N LYS A 150 25.64 -20.07 0.80
CA LYS A 150 26.58 -19.00 1.16
C LYS A 150 26.01 -17.61 0.87
N ALA A 151 25.21 -17.45 -0.20
CA ALA A 151 24.58 -16.17 -0.52
C ALA A 151 23.56 -15.74 0.55
N LEU A 152 22.82 -16.66 1.13
CA LEU A 152 21.89 -16.36 2.23
C LEU A 152 22.61 -15.83 3.49
N GLU A 153 23.83 -16.26 3.76
CA GLU A 153 24.61 -15.79 4.90
C GLU A 153 25.06 -14.33 4.80
N ILE A 154 24.97 -13.73 3.60
CA ILE A 154 25.38 -12.34 3.40
C ILE A 154 24.46 -11.38 4.17
N VAL A 155 23.17 -11.70 4.32
CA VAL A 155 22.21 -10.84 5.03
C VAL A 155 22.60 -10.68 6.51
N PRO A 156 22.70 -11.75 7.31
CA PRO A 156 23.09 -11.62 8.71
C PRO A 156 24.54 -11.13 8.88
N ARG A 157 25.43 -11.47 7.94
CA ARG A 157 26.82 -11.00 7.97
C ARG A 157 26.88 -9.48 7.81
N GLN A 158 26.17 -8.92 6.85
CA GLN A 158 26.11 -7.48 6.64
C GLN A 158 25.47 -6.74 7.83
N LEU A 159 24.45 -7.34 8.46
CA LEU A 159 23.85 -6.78 9.67
C LEU A 159 24.84 -6.74 10.84
N ALA A 160 25.64 -7.78 11.03
CA ALA A 160 26.68 -7.84 12.05
C ALA A 160 27.77 -6.76 11.79
N ASP A 161 28.26 -6.67 10.55
CA ASP A 161 29.25 -5.67 10.15
C ASP A 161 28.74 -4.24 10.36
N ASN A 162 27.49 -3.96 10.00
CA ASN A 162 26.85 -2.65 10.20
C ASN A 162 26.69 -2.28 11.68
N ALA A 163 26.55 -3.29 12.55
CA ALA A 163 26.48 -3.11 14.00
C ALA A 163 27.87 -3.04 14.67
N GLY A 164 28.95 -3.20 13.91
CA GLY A 164 30.33 -3.15 14.39
C GLY A 164 30.81 -4.44 15.06
N PHE A 165 30.13 -5.56 14.84
CA PHE A 165 30.55 -6.86 15.32
C PHE A 165 31.36 -7.61 14.27
N ASP A 166 32.26 -8.51 14.71
CA ASP A 166 32.88 -9.46 13.79
C ASP A 166 31.84 -10.50 13.37
N ALA A 167 31.49 -10.45 12.08
CA ALA A 167 30.48 -11.35 11.51
C ALA A 167 30.92 -12.83 11.59
N THR A 168 32.21 -13.11 11.60
CA THR A 168 32.72 -14.48 11.69
C THR A 168 32.49 -15.07 13.07
N ASP A 169 32.71 -14.29 14.12
CA ASP A 169 32.50 -14.70 15.50
C ASP A 169 31.01 -14.89 15.84
N LEU A 170 30.15 -14.09 15.23
CA LEU A 170 28.71 -14.14 15.48
C LEU A 170 27.98 -15.26 14.72
N LEU A 171 28.51 -15.69 13.56
CA LEU A 171 27.84 -16.65 12.67
C LEU A 171 28.40 -18.09 12.75
N ASN A 172 29.42 -18.33 13.54
CA ASN A 172 29.97 -19.66 13.83
C ASN A 172 29.38 -20.23 15.12
#